data_548d93bc35a75ca6dbd0e4ac03fcf341
#
_entry.id   548d93bc35a75ca6dbd0e4ac03fcf341
#
_cell.length_a   1.000
_cell.length_b   1.000
_cell.length_c   1.000
_cell.angle_alpha   90.00
_cell.angle_beta   90.00
_cell.angle_gamma   90.00
#
_symmetry.space_group_name_H-M   'P 1'
#
loop_
_entity.id
_entity.type
_entity.pdbx_description
1 polymer ?
#
loop_
_entity_poly.entity_id
_entity_poly.type
_entity_poly.pdbx_seq_one_letter_code
_entity_poly.pdbx_strand_id
1 'polypeptide(L)'
;MVSYVNALLYGVGGIVVAGMALLVAFQDRLVYVPVLPGLTKSYPINPARLRLIYEDVWLRSSDGVKLHAWFIKLLPDCRGPTIMFFQENAGNIAHRLEMVRIMLQKLQCNVFMLSYRGYGASDGYPSQHGITMDAQAALDHLMQRTDIDTSQIIVFGRSLGGAVGAALTKNNPEKISALILENTFTSILDMAGVLLPFLKWVIGGSTAKGLKIMNFLVRSPWSTIDIIGQIKQPILFISGLQDEMVPPIHMKMLYAKAAAHNKQCYFVEFPSGMHMDTWLTGGDRYWRTIQHFMEQHVSGRKHDGSNSRSSDSQSS
;
A
#
# COMPACT_ATOMS: atom_id res chain seq x y z
N MET A 1 15.62 52.38 14.48
CA MET A 1 16.23 51.08 14.09
C MET A 1 15.50 49.90 14.75
N VAL A 2 15.30 49.86 16.06
CA VAL A 2 14.59 48.76 16.78
C VAL A 2 13.16 48.54 16.26
N SER A 3 12.41 49.61 15.90
CA SER A 3 11.03 49.50 15.38
C SER A 3 10.96 48.78 14.02
N TYR A 4 11.88 49.04 13.11
CA TYR A 4 11.92 48.37 11.79
C TYR A 4 12.31 46.92 11.90
N VAL A 5 13.25 46.58 12.81
CA VAL A 5 13.65 45.20 13.06
C VAL A 5 12.46 44.41 13.64
N ASN A 6 11.72 44.97 14.58
CA ASN A 6 10.53 44.33 15.15
C ASN A 6 9.42 44.16 14.06
N ALA A 7 9.19 45.18 13.23
CA ALA A 7 8.22 45.07 12.14
C ALA A 7 8.59 43.97 11.12
N LEU A 8 9.89 43.86 10.79
CA LEU A 8 10.40 42.79 9.93
C LEU A 8 10.21 41.40 10.58
N LEU A 9 10.56 41.25 11.86
CA LEU A 9 10.40 40.01 12.61
C LEU A 9 8.93 39.57 12.70
N TYR A 10 8.01 40.51 12.98
CA TYR A 10 6.57 40.20 12.98
C TYR A 10 6.06 39.86 11.57
N GLY A 11 6.54 40.54 10.54
CA GLY A 11 6.18 40.26 9.14
C GLY A 11 6.64 38.86 8.71
N VAL A 12 7.89 38.52 8.96
CA VAL A 12 8.44 37.19 8.68
C VAL A 12 7.74 36.11 9.51
N GLY A 13 7.56 36.35 10.82
CA GLY A 13 6.82 35.44 11.69
C GLY A 13 5.38 35.18 11.20
N GLY A 14 4.68 36.24 10.80
CA GLY A 14 3.34 36.13 10.23
C GLY A 14 3.28 35.30 8.94
N ILE A 15 4.25 35.48 8.02
CA ILE A 15 4.36 34.68 6.80
C ILE A 15 4.59 33.20 7.12
N VAL A 16 5.49 32.91 8.06
CA VAL A 16 5.78 31.52 8.48
C VAL A 16 4.53 30.88 9.08
N VAL A 17 3.83 31.55 10.00
CA VAL A 17 2.58 31.05 10.61
C VAL A 17 1.51 30.83 9.55
N ALA A 18 1.32 31.76 8.62
CA ALA A 18 0.36 31.60 7.53
C ALA A 18 0.73 30.44 6.62
N GLY A 19 2.00 30.26 6.24
CA GLY A 19 2.49 29.12 5.46
C GLY A 19 2.24 27.80 6.16
N MET A 20 2.52 27.70 7.45
CA MET A 20 2.24 26.50 8.25
C MET A 20 0.74 26.21 8.33
N ALA A 21 -0.10 27.21 8.53
CA ALA A 21 -1.55 27.07 8.53
C ALA A 21 -2.08 26.54 7.20
N LEU A 22 -1.54 27.04 6.07
CA LEU A 22 -1.87 26.54 4.73
C LEU A 22 -1.43 25.08 4.55
N LEU A 23 -0.22 24.70 4.99
CA LEU A 23 0.24 23.31 4.93
C LEU A 23 -0.69 22.39 5.71
N VAL A 24 -1.11 22.79 6.92
CA VAL A 24 -2.05 22.01 7.75
C VAL A 24 -3.44 21.96 7.08
N ALA A 25 -3.92 23.06 6.53
CA ALA A 25 -5.23 23.12 5.88
C ALA A 25 -5.31 22.22 4.65
N PHE A 26 -4.26 22.20 3.83
CA PHE A 26 -4.21 21.50 2.54
C PHE A 26 -3.41 20.20 2.55
N GLN A 27 -3.00 19.68 3.71
CA GLN A 27 -2.14 18.48 3.83
C GLN A 27 -2.69 17.26 3.06
N ASP A 28 -4.01 17.03 3.08
CA ASP A 28 -4.60 15.89 2.37
C ASP A 28 -4.44 16.00 0.84
N ARG A 29 -4.42 17.25 0.29
CA ARG A 29 -4.14 17.46 -1.14
C ARG A 29 -2.67 17.25 -1.50
N LEU A 30 -1.76 17.35 -0.53
CA LEU A 30 -0.35 17.03 -0.73
C LEU A 30 -0.09 15.52 -0.68
N VAL A 31 -0.84 14.81 0.17
CA VAL A 31 -0.72 13.35 0.32
C VAL A 31 -1.45 12.63 -0.79
N TYR A 32 -2.66 13.06 -1.16
CA TYR A 32 -3.52 12.36 -2.11
C TYR A 32 -3.67 13.15 -3.41
N VAL A 33 -3.31 12.54 -4.52
CA VAL A 33 -3.32 13.14 -5.87
C VAL A 33 -4.18 12.30 -6.81
N PRO A 34 -5.52 12.26 -6.61
CA PRO A 34 -6.41 11.42 -7.41
C PRO A 34 -6.44 11.78 -8.90
N VAL A 35 -6.05 13.02 -9.23
CA VAL A 35 -5.98 13.52 -10.61
C VAL A 35 -4.57 14.05 -10.86
N LEU A 36 -3.90 13.46 -11.84
CA LEU A 36 -2.60 13.95 -12.29
C LEU A 36 -2.76 15.24 -13.10
N PRO A 37 -1.81 16.18 -13.01
CA PRO A 37 -1.84 17.40 -13.81
C PRO A 37 -2.01 17.10 -15.31
N GLY A 38 -2.98 17.75 -15.96
CA GLY A 38 -3.28 17.55 -17.38
C GLY A 38 -4.10 16.30 -17.72
N LEU A 39 -4.44 15.46 -16.74
CA LEU A 39 -5.30 14.29 -16.94
C LEU A 39 -6.67 14.49 -16.29
N THR A 40 -7.63 13.67 -16.71
CA THR A 40 -8.96 13.62 -16.10
C THR A 40 -9.02 12.61 -14.95
N LYS A 41 -10.01 12.75 -14.06
CA LYS A 41 -10.28 11.76 -13.01
C LYS A 41 -10.75 10.41 -13.59
N SER A 42 -11.38 10.42 -14.76
CA SER A 42 -11.91 9.23 -15.44
C SER A 42 -10.79 8.27 -15.84
N TYR A 43 -11.14 7.00 -15.99
CA TYR A 43 -10.22 5.98 -16.47
C TYR A 43 -9.90 6.22 -17.97
N PRO A 44 -8.62 6.37 -18.34
CA PRO A 44 -8.24 6.52 -19.76
C PRO A 44 -8.51 5.24 -20.59
N ILE A 45 -8.42 4.09 -19.93
CA ILE A 45 -8.73 2.76 -20.48
C ILE A 45 -9.40 1.90 -19.41
N ASN A 46 -10.07 0.85 -19.83
CA ASN A 46 -10.57 -0.21 -18.96
C ASN A 46 -9.84 -1.55 -19.27
N PRO A 47 -10.00 -2.58 -18.42
CA PRO A 47 -9.31 -3.87 -18.63
C PRO A 47 -9.61 -4.54 -19.97
N ALA A 48 -10.79 -4.33 -20.58
CA ALA A 48 -11.15 -4.89 -21.88
C ALA A 48 -10.23 -4.42 -23.02
N ARG A 49 -9.67 -3.21 -22.94
CA ARG A 49 -8.69 -2.71 -23.91
C ARG A 49 -7.42 -3.57 -23.97
N LEU A 50 -7.08 -4.22 -22.86
CA LEU A 50 -5.96 -5.16 -22.78
C LEU A 50 -6.40 -6.64 -22.89
N ARG A 51 -7.64 -6.87 -23.31
CA ARG A 51 -8.26 -8.21 -23.43
C ARG A 51 -8.23 -9.01 -22.14
N LEU A 52 -8.38 -8.32 -21.00
CA LEU A 52 -8.43 -8.94 -19.68
C LEU A 52 -9.88 -9.33 -19.34
N ILE A 53 -10.05 -10.48 -18.70
CA ILE A 53 -11.32 -10.92 -18.13
C ILE A 53 -11.51 -10.17 -16.83
N TYR A 54 -12.57 -9.39 -16.69
CA TYR A 54 -12.79 -8.58 -15.51
C TYR A 54 -14.26 -8.39 -15.18
N GLU A 55 -14.50 -8.00 -13.94
CA GLU A 55 -15.78 -7.60 -13.38
C GLU A 55 -15.65 -6.17 -12.81
N ASP A 56 -16.59 -5.29 -13.15
CA ASP A 56 -16.77 -4.00 -12.47
C ASP A 56 -17.47 -4.25 -11.13
N VAL A 57 -16.75 -4.02 -10.04
CA VAL A 57 -17.26 -4.25 -8.69
C VAL A 57 -17.59 -2.91 -8.04
N TRP A 58 -18.80 -2.81 -7.51
CA TRP A 58 -19.24 -1.66 -6.72
C TRP A 58 -19.47 -2.07 -5.28
N LEU A 59 -18.77 -1.40 -4.35
CA LEU A 59 -18.87 -1.64 -2.92
C LEU A 59 -19.39 -0.40 -2.20
N ARG A 60 -19.73 -0.60 -0.93
CA ARG A 60 -19.93 0.51 0.02
C ARG A 60 -18.99 0.33 1.20
N SER A 61 -18.25 1.38 1.52
CA SER A 61 -17.50 1.48 2.76
C SER A 61 -18.45 1.55 3.96
N SER A 62 -17.98 1.25 5.16
CA SER A 62 -18.80 1.24 6.38
C SER A 62 -19.47 2.59 6.69
N ASP A 63 -18.91 3.70 6.20
CA ASP A 63 -19.48 5.05 6.28
C ASP A 63 -20.38 5.42 5.09
N GLY A 64 -20.73 4.43 4.23
CA GLY A 64 -21.67 4.58 3.12
C GLY A 64 -21.07 5.08 1.81
N VAL A 65 -19.78 5.45 1.78
CA VAL A 65 -19.11 5.92 0.54
C VAL A 65 -19.14 4.80 -0.50
N LYS A 66 -19.58 5.14 -1.73
CA LYS A 66 -19.62 4.21 -2.86
C LYS A 66 -18.24 4.13 -3.50
N LEU A 67 -17.73 2.91 -3.62
CA LEU A 67 -16.42 2.61 -4.14
C LEU A 67 -16.51 1.77 -5.40
N HIS A 68 -15.58 2.00 -6.31
CA HIS A 68 -15.39 1.21 -7.52
C HIS A 68 -14.13 0.36 -7.41
N ALA A 69 -14.17 -0.84 -7.94
CA ALA A 69 -13.03 -1.74 -8.06
C ALA A 69 -13.11 -2.53 -9.36
N TRP A 70 -11.97 -3.02 -9.83
CA TRP A 70 -11.93 -4.07 -10.85
C TRP A 70 -11.46 -5.37 -10.22
N PHE A 71 -12.23 -6.43 -10.44
CA PHE A 71 -11.77 -7.79 -10.19
C PHE A 71 -11.35 -8.42 -11.51
N ILE A 72 -10.06 -8.63 -11.70
CA ILE A 72 -9.47 -9.13 -12.93
C ILE A 72 -9.06 -10.58 -12.70
N LYS A 73 -9.61 -11.49 -13.49
CA LYS A 73 -9.37 -12.94 -13.38
C LYS A 73 -8.36 -13.40 -14.42
N LEU A 74 -7.53 -14.35 -14.04
CA LEU A 74 -6.64 -15.04 -14.97
C LEU A 74 -7.46 -15.86 -15.98
N LEU A 75 -8.39 -16.65 -15.46
CA LEU A 75 -9.36 -17.47 -16.22
C LEU A 75 -10.72 -17.36 -15.52
N PRO A 76 -11.85 -17.60 -16.23
CA PRO A 76 -13.19 -17.49 -15.65
C PRO A 76 -13.37 -18.31 -14.36
N ASP A 77 -12.85 -19.54 -14.34
CA ASP A 77 -13.00 -20.48 -13.21
C ASP A 77 -11.74 -20.61 -12.36
N CYS A 78 -10.81 -19.66 -12.47
CA CYS A 78 -9.57 -19.69 -11.68
C CYS A 78 -9.84 -19.42 -10.21
N ARG A 79 -9.66 -20.44 -9.37
CA ARG A 79 -9.70 -20.37 -7.91
C ARG A 79 -8.32 -20.17 -7.27
N GLY A 80 -7.30 -19.81 -8.07
CA GLY A 80 -5.94 -19.57 -7.57
C GLY A 80 -5.83 -18.37 -6.64
N PRO A 81 -4.59 -18.05 -6.24
CA PRO A 81 -4.33 -16.90 -5.36
C PRO A 81 -4.95 -15.61 -5.88
N THR A 82 -5.42 -14.77 -4.97
CA THR A 82 -5.97 -13.46 -5.32
C THR A 82 -5.12 -12.37 -4.68
N ILE A 83 -4.55 -11.49 -5.50
CA ILE A 83 -3.78 -10.33 -5.05
C ILE A 83 -4.72 -9.13 -4.92
N MET A 84 -4.84 -8.59 -3.71
CA MET A 84 -5.41 -7.26 -3.49
C MET A 84 -4.32 -6.23 -3.75
N PHE A 85 -4.44 -5.52 -4.87
CA PHE A 85 -3.46 -4.52 -5.27
C PHE A 85 -3.88 -3.12 -4.80
N PHE A 86 -3.05 -2.52 -3.96
CA PHE A 86 -3.19 -1.14 -3.47
C PHE A 86 -2.18 -0.23 -4.18
N GLN A 87 -2.71 0.72 -4.94
CA GLN A 87 -1.91 1.63 -5.75
C GLN A 87 -1.25 2.74 -4.93
N GLU A 88 -0.40 3.50 -5.58
CA GLU A 88 0.27 4.69 -5.08
C GLU A 88 -0.74 5.83 -4.87
N ASN A 89 -0.23 6.97 -4.38
CA ASN A 89 -1.05 8.15 -4.07
C ASN A 89 -1.55 8.93 -5.30
N ALA A 90 -1.00 8.69 -6.49
CA ALA A 90 -1.28 9.51 -7.67
C ALA A 90 -1.97 8.73 -8.81
N GLY A 91 -2.90 9.38 -9.50
CA GLY A 91 -3.64 8.79 -10.62
C GLY A 91 -4.70 7.79 -10.18
N ASN A 92 -5.05 6.84 -11.05
CA ASN A 92 -6.10 5.85 -10.80
C ASN A 92 -5.69 4.44 -11.24
N ILE A 93 -6.50 3.45 -10.92
CA ILE A 93 -6.21 2.02 -11.16
C ILE A 93 -5.97 1.69 -12.65
N ALA A 94 -6.52 2.47 -13.59
CA ALA A 94 -6.30 2.24 -15.02
C ALA A 94 -4.83 2.40 -15.43
N HIS A 95 -4.08 3.28 -14.78
CA HIS A 95 -2.66 3.48 -15.06
C HIS A 95 -1.78 2.27 -14.66
N ARG A 96 -2.34 1.29 -13.95
CA ARG A 96 -1.62 0.08 -13.46
C ARG A 96 -1.94 -1.16 -14.27
N LEU A 97 -2.85 -1.07 -15.25
CA LEU A 97 -3.36 -2.23 -15.99
C LEU A 97 -2.27 -3.00 -16.73
N GLU A 98 -1.23 -2.33 -17.29
CA GLU A 98 -0.13 -3.04 -17.95
C GLU A 98 0.68 -3.90 -16.98
N MET A 99 1.00 -3.35 -15.80
CA MET A 99 1.67 -4.13 -14.75
C MET A 99 0.79 -5.30 -14.31
N VAL A 100 -0.50 -5.06 -14.10
CA VAL A 100 -1.46 -6.09 -13.67
C VAL A 100 -1.61 -7.18 -14.73
N ARG A 101 -1.62 -6.84 -16.02
CA ARG A 101 -1.63 -7.81 -17.11
C ARG A 101 -0.44 -8.79 -17.02
N ILE A 102 0.75 -8.25 -16.77
CA ILE A 102 1.95 -9.08 -16.60
C ILE A 102 1.89 -9.88 -15.30
N MET A 103 1.40 -9.27 -14.22
CA MET A 103 1.19 -9.92 -12.92
C MET A 103 0.31 -11.18 -13.05
N LEU A 104 -0.84 -11.07 -13.70
CA LEU A 104 -1.73 -12.21 -13.98
C LEU A 104 -1.00 -13.35 -14.68
N GLN A 105 -0.24 -13.03 -15.73
CA GLN A 105 0.47 -14.02 -16.55
C GLN A 105 1.65 -14.68 -15.82
N LYS A 106 2.45 -13.87 -15.11
CA LYS A 106 3.68 -14.34 -14.44
C LYS A 106 3.41 -15.05 -13.13
N LEU A 107 2.39 -14.60 -12.38
CA LEU A 107 2.09 -15.11 -11.03
C LEU A 107 0.92 -16.10 -11.00
N GLN A 108 0.24 -16.30 -12.15
CA GLN A 108 -0.92 -17.20 -12.27
C GLN A 108 -1.97 -16.95 -11.16
N CYS A 109 -2.35 -15.69 -10.95
CA CYS A 109 -3.23 -15.23 -9.89
C CYS A 109 -4.40 -14.39 -10.44
N ASN A 110 -5.40 -14.14 -9.61
CA ASN A 110 -6.39 -13.09 -9.83
C ASN A 110 -5.92 -11.78 -9.18
N VAL A 111 -6.41 -10.64 -9.65
CA VAL A 111 -6.07 -9.33 -9.07
C VAL A 111 -7.31 -8.52 -8.80
N PHE A 112 -7.46 -8.06 -7.57
CA PHE A 112 -8.50 -7.12 -7.15
C PHE A 112 -7.89 -5.73 -6.98
N MET A 113 -8.36 -4.76 -7.77
CA MET A 113 -7.85 -3.38 -7.78
C MET A 113 -8.91 -2.44 -7.21
N LEU A 114 -8.68 -1.93 -6.02
CA LEU A 114 -9.57 -0.95 -5.40
C LEU A 114 -9.22 0.47 -5.86
N SER A 115 -10.20 1.20 -6.36
CA SER A 115 -10.13 2.65 -6.50
C SER A 115 -10.50 3.29 -5.16
N TYR A 116 -9.54 3.90 -4.47
CA TYR A 116 -9.80 4.56 -3.17
C TYR A 116 -10.88 5.63 -3.30
N ARG A 117 -11.52 5.99 -2.18
CA ARG A 117 -12.44 7.14 -2.17
C ARG A 117 -11.80 8.39 -2.76
N GLY A 118 -12.53 9.11 -3.60
CA GLY A 118 -12.04 10.27 -4.31
C GLY A 118 -11.24 9.97 -5.58
N TYR A 119 -10.80 8.73 -5.81
CA TYR A 119 -10.05 8.29 -6.98
C TYR A 119 -10.95 7.66 -8.04
N GLY A 120 -10.59 7.81 -9.32
CA GLY A 120 -11.31 7.17 -10.43
C GLY A 120 -12.82 7.39 -10.35
N ALA A 121 -13.59 6.29 -10.37
CA ALA A 121 -15.04 6.31 -10.28
C ALA A 121 -15.60 6.25 -8.83
N SER A 122 -14.74 6.13 -7.82
CA SER A 122 -15.16 6.15 -6.42
C SER A 122 -15.59 7.54 -5.96
N ASP A 123 -16.60 7.57 -5.08
CA ASP A 123 -17.09 8.81 -4.45
C ASP A 123 -16.19 9.23 -3.28
N GLY A 124 -16.54 10.36 -2.65
CA GLY A 124 -15.93 10.84 -1.41
C GLY A 124 -14.62 11.58 -1.59
N TYR A 125 -13.91 11.78 -0.46
CA TYR A 125 -12.62 12.46 -0.37
C TYR A 125 -11.62 11.58 0.38
N PRO A 126 -10.36 11.48 -0.09
CA PRO A 126 -9.37 10.61 0.51
C PRO A 126 -8.90 11.14 1.88
N SER A 127 -8.74 10.21 2.82
CA SER A 127 -8.12 10.41 4.13
C SER A 127 -7.60 9.06 4.62
N GLN A 128 -6.67 9.04 5.56
CA GLN A 128 -6.17 7.77 6.12
C GLN A 128 -7.30 6.93 6.70
N HIS A 129 -8.15 7.52 7.53
CA HIS A 129 -9.28 6.83 8.15
C HIS A 129 -10.23 6.26 7.08
N GLY A 130 -10.59 7.08 6.10
CA GLY A 130 -11.49 6.67 5.03
C GLY A 130 -10.92 5.55 4.16
N ILE A 131 -9.67 5.67 3.69
CA ILE A 131 -9.03 4.64 2.85
C ILE A 131 -8.84 3.34 3.63
N THR A 132 -8.63 3.39 4.96
CA THR A 132 -8.59 2.18 5.79
C THR A 132 -9.93 1.47 5.79
N MET A 133 -11.05 2.19 5.88
CA MET A 133 -12.40 1.62 5.75
C MET A 133 -12.66 1.08 4.35
N ASP A 134 -12.17 1.75 3.29
CA ASP A 134 -12.29 1.30 1.91
C ASP A 134 -11.58 -0.04 1.69
N ALA A 135 -10.35 -0.16 2.19
CA ALA A 135 -9.56 -1.38 2.10
C ALA A 135 -10.23 -2.55 2.85
N GLN A 136 -10.82 -2.27 4.03
CA GLN A 136 -11.58 -3.27 4.78
C GLN A 136 -12.82 -3.73 4.01
N ALA A 137 -13.60 -2.82 3.43
CA ALA A 137 -14.78 -3.16 2.62
C ALA A 137 -14.40 -4.02 1.40
N ALA A 138 -13.25 -3.75 0.77
CA ALA A 138 -12.73 -4.56 -0.31
C ALA A 138 -12.35 -5.98 0.12
N LEU A 139 -11.70 -6.13 1.27
CA LEU A 139 -11.39 -7.44 1.84
C LEU A 139 -12.67 -8.21 2.20
N ASP A 140 -13.63 -7.56 2.87
CA ASP A 140 -14.87 -8.19 3.27
C ASP A 140 -15.69 -8.64 2.05
N HIS A 141 -15.65 -7.89 0.94
CA HIS A 141 -16.23 -8.32 -0.33
C HIS A 141 -15.55 -9.61 -0.86
N LEU A 142 -14.21 -9.65 -0.88
CA LEU A 142 -13.49 -10.85 -1.34
C LEU A 142 -13.75 -12.06 -0.46
N MET A 143 -13.88 -11.88 0.86
CA MET A 143 -14.17 -12.96 1.80
C MET A 143 -15.58 -13.58 1.62
N GLN A 144 -16.50 -12.87 0.96
CA GLN A 144 -17.86 -13.36 0.66
C GLN A 144 -17.95 -14.07 -0.69
N ARG A 145 -16.90 -14.04 -1.51
CA ARG A 145 -16.89 -14.68 -2.83
C ARG A 145 -16.76 -16.19 -2.70
N THR A 146 -17.46 -16.91 -3.57
CA THR A 146 -17.43 -18.38 -3.66
C THR A 146 -16.62 -18.89 -4.86
N ASP A 147 -16.25 -17.98 -5.77
CA ASP A 147 -15.53 -18.27 -7.01
C ASP A 147 -14.00 -18.08 -6.89
N ILE A 148 -13.50 -17.81 -5.70
CA ILE A 148 -12.08 -17.73 -5.36
C ILE A 148 -11.74 -18.59 -4.14
N ASP A 149 -10.46 -18.86 -3.92
CA ASP A 149 -9.95 -19.43 -2.66
C ASP A 149 -9.63 -18.30 -1.68
N THR A 150 -10.54 -18.03 -0.75
CA THR A 150 -10.39 -16.98 0.25
C THR A 150 -9.26 -17.24 1.26
N SER A 151 -8.72 -18.45 1.32
CA SER A 151 -7.53 -18.77 2.11
C SER A 151 -6.22 -18.31 1.47
N GLN A 152 -6.26 -17.85 0.21
CA GLN A 152 -5.11 -17.43 -0.58
C GLN A 152 -5.20 -15.95 -1.00
N ILE A 153 -5.60 -15.08 -0.08
CA ILE A 153 -5.62 -13.63 -0.31
C ILE A 153 -4.26 -13.04 0.08
N ILE A 154 -3.62 -12.39 -0.88
CA ILE A 154 -2.33 -11.71 -0.73
C ILE A 154 -2.55 -10.21 -0.88
N VAL A 155 -1.96 -9.43 -0.01
CA VAL A 155 -1.96 -7.97 -0.14
C VAL A 155 -0.67 -7.52 -0.81
N PHE A 156 -0.79 -6.75 -1.88
CA PHE A 156 0.33 -6.10 -2.56
C PHE A 156 0.12 -4.58 -2.50
N GLY A 157 1.04 -3.88 -1.87
CA GLY A 157 0.98 -2.42 -1.77
C GLY A 157 2.26 -1.73 -2.23
N ARG A 158 2.12 -0.73 -3.13
CA ARG A 158 3.21 0.12 -3.59
C ARG A 158 3.06 1.53 -3.03
N SER A 159 4.16 2.13 -2.54
CA SER A 159 4.16 3.51 -2.04
C SER A 159 3.07 3.71 -0.96
N LEU A 160 2.12 4.63 -1.14
CA LEU A 160 0.95 4.79 -0.26
C LEU A 160 0.20 3.47 -0.06
N GLY A 161 0.03 2.70 -1.13
CA GLY A 161 -0.62 1.39 -1.07
C GLY A 161 0.08 0.41 -0.13
N GLY A 162 1.39 0.54 0.08
CA GLY A 162 2.13 -0.22 1.08
C GLY A 162 1.69 0.08 2.51
N ALA A 163 1.45 1.35 2.84
CA ALA A 163 0.92 1.75 4.14
C ALA A 163 -0.54 1.27 4.33
N VAL A 164 -1.37 1.38 3.29
CA VAL A 164 -2.76 0.85 3.28
C VAL A 164 -2.74 -0.67 3.50
N GLY A 165 -1.93 -1.39 2.73
CA GLY A 165 -1.81 -2.84 2.81
C GLY A 165 -1.28 -3.33 4.15
N ALA A 166 -0.28 -2.65 4.73
CA ALA A 166 0.24 -2.96 6.05
C ALA A 166 -0.82 -2.79 7.14
N ALA A 167 -1.60 -1.70 7.09
CA ALA A 167 -2.69 -1.45 8.02
C ALA A 167 -3.79 -2.52 7.92
N LEU A 168 -4.20 -2.86 6.70
CA LEU A 168 -5.19 -3.90 6.46
C LEU A 168 -4.72 -5.27 6.96
N THR A 169 -3.47 -5.65 6.64
CA THR A 169 -2.89 -6.93 7.03
C THR A 169 -2.77 -7.07 8.53
N LYS A 170 -2.30 -6.04 9.23
CA LYS A 170 -2.25 -6.00 10.69
C LYS A 170 -3.61 -6.24 11.33
N ASN A 171 -4.66 -5.63 10.76
CA ASN A 171 -6.01 -5.69 11.33
C ASN A 171 -6.77 -6.99 10.98
N ASN A 172 -6.27 -7.79 10.04
CA ASN A 172 -6.90 -9.00 9.55
C ASN A 172 -5.93 -10.21 9.50
N PRO A 173 -5.34 -10.61 10.65
CA PRO A 173 -4.28 -11.62 10.68
C PRO A 173 -4.71 -12.98 10.14
N GLU A 174 -6.00 -13.33 10.26
CA GLU A 174 -6.52 -14.65 9.84
C GLU A 174 -7.04 -14.68 8.40
N LYS A 175 -7.26 -13.50 7.77
CA LYS A 175 -7.87 -13.40 6.45
C LYS A 175 -6.83 -13.20 5.33
N ILE A 176 -5.65 -12.71 5.66
CA ILE A 176 -4.58 -12.38 4.71
C ILE A 176 -3.44 -13.36 4.87
N SER A 177 -3.04 -13.99 3.77
CA SER A 177 -2.01 -15.03 3.77
C SER A 177 -0.60 -14.47 3.75
N ALA A 178 -0.38 -13.36 3.03
CA ALA A 178 0.93 -12.74 2.87
C ALA A 178 0.82 -11.26 2.52
N LEU A 179 1.89 -10.49 2.78
CA LEU A 179 2.01 -9.08 2.44
C LEU A 179 3.22 -8.85 1.54
N ILE A 180 3.05 -8.10 0.45
CA ILE A 180 4.12 -7.65 -0.43
C ILE A 180 4.15 -6.13 -0.40
N LEU A 181 5.29 -5.56 -0.06
CA LEU A 181 5.52 -4.12 0.03
C LEU A 181 6.57 -3.71 -0.99
N GLU A 182 6.24 -2.74 -1.85
CA GLU A 182 7.15 -2.21 -2.85
C GLU A 182 7.29 -0.70 -2.69
N ASN A 183 8.54 -0.23 -2.55
CA ASN A 183 8.89 1.19 -2.56
C ASN A 183 8.01 2.05 -1.64
N THR A 184 7.71 1.55 -0.44
CA THR A 184 6.86 2.25 0.54
C THR A 184 7.69 2.99 1.60
N PHE A 185 7.03 3.82 2.37
CA PHE A 185 7.66 4.74 3.32
C PHE A 185 7.36 4.36 4.78
N THR A 186 8.19 4.84 5.69
CA THR A 186 8.04 4.66 7.13
C THR A 186 6.84 5.43 7.69
N SER A 187 6.67 6.69 7.28
CA SER A 187 5.53 7.54 7.63
C SER A 187 5.44 8.75 6.69
N ILE A 188 4.27 9.40 6.61
CA ILE A 188 4.11 10.69 5.93
C ILE A 188 4.95 11.77 6.60
N LEU A 189 5.14 11.71 7.91
CA LEU A 189 6.00 12.65 8.63
C LEU A 189 7.46 12.54 8.20
N ASP A 190 7.97 11.31 8.02
CA ASP A 190 9.32 11.10 7.50
C ASP A 190 9.45 11.60 6.07
N MET A 191 8.44 11.35 5.22
CA MET A 191 8.40 11.84 3.84
C MET A 191 8.34 13.36 3.78
N ALA A 192 7.55 14.02 4.65
CA ALA A 192 7.53 15.47 4.75
C ALA A 192 8.92 16.03 5.10
N GLY A 193 9.67 15.36 5.97
CA GLY A 193 11.04 15.71 6.29
C GLY A 193 12.04 15.50 5.14
N VAL A 194 11.77 14.56 4.21
CA VAL A 194 12.56 14.37 2.98
C VAL A 194 12.26 15.47 1.97
N LEU A 195 10.99 15.73 1.71
CA LEU A 195 10.54 16.69 0.69
C LEU A 195 10.75 18.15 1.12
N LEU A 196 10.59 18.44 2.40
CA LEU A 196 10.69 19.78 2.99
C LEU A 196 11.64 19.73 4.22
N PRO A 197 12.96 19.75 4.02
CA PRO A 197 13.94 19.52 5.09
C PRO A 197 13.83 20.45 6.28
N PHE A 198 13.33 21.69 6.10
CA PHE A 198 13.11 22.63 7.19
C PHE A 198 12.02 22.18 8.17
N LEU A 199 11.08 21.33 7.73
CA LEU A 199 10.04 20.78 8.61
C LEU A 199 10.60 19.82 9.66
N LYS A 200 11.79 19.24 9.46
CA LYS A 200 12.44 18.35 10.45
C LYS A 200 12.64 18.99 11.83
N TRP A 201 12.65 20.32 11.89
CA TRP A 201 12.79 21.06 13.15
C TRP A 201 11.49 21.12 13.95
N VAL A 202 10.32 21.03 13.31
CA VAL A 202 8.99 21.19 13.94
C VAL A 202 8.13 19.94 13.85
N ILE A 203 8.40 19.06 12.87
CA ILE A 203 7.74 17.77 12.69
C ILE A 203 8.75 16.67 12.99
N GLY A 204 8.42 15.79 13.94
CA GLY A 204 9.25 14.66 14.29
C GLY A 204 8.79 13.39 13.59
N GLY A 205 9.54 12.89 12.61
CA GLY A 205 9.41 11.54 12.05
C GLY A 205 9.99 10.46 12.97
N SER A 206 10.05 9.22 12.48
CA SER A 206 10.57 8.04 13.22
C SER A 206 12.04 8.19 13.65
N THR A 207 12.83 8.98 12.90
CA THR A 207 14.27 9.22 13.15
C THR A 207 14.56 10.58 13.76
N ALA A 208 13.58 11.47 13.87
CA ALA A 208 13.82 12.84 14.31
C ALA A 208 13.94 12.96 15.84
N LYS A 209 15.01 13.62 16.28
CA LYS A 209 15.24 13.99 17.68
C LYS A 209 14.53 15.30 18.08
N GLY A 210 13.76 15.92 17.16
CA GLY A 210 13.12 17.23 17.33
C GLY A 210 11.85 17.20 18.17
N LEU A 211 11.37 18.41 18.51
CA LEU A 211 10.10 18.63 19.20
C LEU A 211 8.92 18.17 18.32
N LYS A 212 8.26 17.07 18.71
CA LYS A 212 7.12 16.48 17.98
C LYS A 212 5.81 17.28 18.14
N ILE A 213 5.90 18.57 18.43
CA ILE A 213 4.77 19.43 18.81
C ILE A 213 3.70 19.49 17.69
N MET A 214 4.12 19.42 16.43
CA MET A 214 3.20 19.55 15.30
C MET A 214 2.63 18.21 14.80
N ASN A 215 3.08 17.07 15.33
CA ASN A 215 2.64 15.75 14.86
C ASN A 215 1.13 15.54 15.04
N PHE A 216 0.52 16.12 16.08
CA PHE A 216 -0.93 16.02 16.31
C PHE A 216 -1.77 16.76 15.25
N LEU A 217 -1.17 17.67 14.47
CA LEU A 217 -1.85 18.38 13.38
C LEU A 217 -1.89 17.55 12.09
N VAL A 218 -1.10 16.47 12.00
CA VAL A 218 -1.08 15.62 10.80
C VAL A 218 -2.23 14.63 10.87
N ARG A 219 -3.19 14.78 9.94
CA ARG A 219 -4.43 13.98 9.91
C ARG A 219 -4.22 12.59 9.32
N SER A 220 -3.28 12.44 8.40
CA SER A 220 -3.00 11.20 7.67
C SER A 220 -1.53 10.79 7.83
N PRO A 221 -1.07 10.41 9.04
CA PRO A 221 0.36 10.12 9.29
C PRO A 221 0.86 8.85 8.61
N TRP A 222 -0.01 7.88 8.29
CA TRP A 222 0.37 6.59 7.69
C TRP A 222 1.67 6.03 8.25
N SER A 223 1.74 5.90 9.59
CA SER A 223 2.95 5.45 10.29
C SER A 223 3.12 3.93 10.15
N THR A 224 3.60 3.50 8.99
CA THR A 224 3.86 2.08 8.67
C THR A 224 4.89 1.49 9.64
N ILE A 225 5.89 2.28 10.03
CA ILE A 225 6.96 1.84 10.94
C ILE A 225 6.44 1.43 12.32
N ASP A 226 5.35 2.03 12.79
CA ASP A 226 4.78 1.75 14.12
C ASP A 226 3.99 0.44 14.14
N ILE A 227 3.53 -0.02 12.99
CA ILE A 227 2.66 -1.19 12.89
C ILE A 227 3.34 -2.41 12.26
N ILE A 228 4.38 -2.22 11.45
CA ILE A 228 4.98 -3.31 10.64
C ILE A 228 5.52 -4.48 11.49
N GLY A 229 6.06 -4.18 12.68
CA GLY A 229 6.53 -5.21 13.63
C GLY A 229 5.42 -6.03 14.30
N GLN A 230 4.15 -5.65 14.11
CA GLN A 230 2.99 -6.36 14.67
C GLN A 230 2.39 -7.36 13.66
N ILE A 231 2.80 -7.30 12.40
CA ILE A 231 2.32 -8.20 11.33
C ILE A 231 2.98 -9.57 11.48
N LYS A 232 2.16 -10.62 11.53
CA LYS A 232 2.60 -12.01 11.74
C LYS A 232 2.71 -12.80 10.43
N GLN A 233 2.01 -12.35 9.38
CA GLN A 233 2.05 -12.99 8.07
C GLN A 233 3.45 -12.84 7.44
N PRO A 234 3.82 -13.73 6.51
CA PRO A 234 5.01 -13.56 5.70
C PRO A 234 5.00 -12.20 4.97
N ILE A 235 6.16 -11.52 4.95
CA ILE A 235 6.28 -10.21 4.30
C ILE A 235 7.44 -10.24 3.31
N LEU A 236 7.17 -9.85 2.07
CA LEU A 236 8.18 -9.58 1.05
C LEU A 236 8.35 -8.06 0.88
N PHE A 237 9.56 -7.58 1.10
CA PHE A 237 9.95 -6.18 0.86
C PHE A 237 10.73 -6.10 -0.46
N ILE A 238 10.24 -5.30 -1.41
CA ILE A 238 10.85 -5.03 -2.71
C ILE A 238 11.29 -3.58 -2.75
N SER A 239 12.58 -3.33 -2.94
CA SER A 239 13.16 -1.99 -2.93
C SER A 239 13.89 -1.69 -4.22
N GLY A 240 13.44 -0.67 -4.96
CA GLY A 240 14.17 -0.06 -6.07
C GLY A 240 15.26 0.86 -5.52
N LEU A 241 16.53 0.64 -5.92
CA LEU A 241 17.65 1.43 -5.40
C LEU A 241 17.79 2.80 -6.06
N GLN A 242 17.09 3.04 -7.18
CA GLN A 242 17.05 4.33 -7.87
C GLN A 242 15.71 5.04 -7.62
N ASP A 243 14.98 4.68 -6.54
CA ASP A 243 13.71 5.32 -6.20
C ASP A 243 13.94 6.81 -5.90
N GLU A 244 13.39 7.64 -6.79
CA GLU A 244 13.53 9.11 -6.79
C GLU A 244 12.48 9.79 -5.91
N MET A 245 11.44 9.04 -5.49
CA MET A 245 10.33 9.55 -4.68
C MET A 245 10.49 9.18 -3.21
N VAL A 246 10.70 7.89 -2.93
CA VAL A 246 10.84 7.35 -1.58
C VAL A 246 12.26 6.78 -1.42
N PRO A 247 13.15 7.45 -0.68
CA PRO A 247 14.51 6.95 -0.49
C PRO A 247 14.54 5.49 -0.01
N PRO A 248 15.40 4.61 -0.59
CA PRO A 248 15.44 3.17 -0.26
C PRO A 248 15.67 2.86 1.22
N ILE A 249 16.20 3.82 1.98
CA ILE A 249 16.40 3.66 3.43
C ILE A 249 15.08 3.39 4.18
N HIS A 250 13.93 3.90 3.69
CA HIS A 250 12.63 3.64 4.29
C HIS A 250 12.29 2.15 4.26
N MET A 251 12.52 1.49 3.12
CA MET A 251 12.30 0.04 2.99
C MET A 251 13.23 -0.76 3.91
N LYS A 252 14.51 -0.36 4.04
CA LYS A 252 15.47 -0.98 4.98
C LYS A 252 15.02 -0.85 6.43
N MET A 253 14.52 0.32 6.82
CA MET A 253 14.01 0.55 8.18
C MET A 253 12.77 -0.29 8.47
N LEU A 254 11.83 -0.35 7.53
CA LEU A 254 10.62 -1.18 7.67
C LEU A 254 10.98 -2.66 7.79
N TYR A 255 11.86 -3.16 6.93
CA TYR A 255 12.36 -4.53 7.00
C TYR A 255 13.02 -4.84 8.33
N ALA A 256 13.97 -4.01 8.77
CA ALA A 256 14.67 -4.20 10.04
C ALA A 256 13.68 -4.26 11.23
N LYS A 257 12.67 -3.39 11.23
CA LYS A 257 11.63 -3.38 12.27
C LYS A 257 10.75 -4.62 12.22
N ALA A 258 10.35 -5.08 11.03
CA ALA A 258 9.54 -6.29 10.86
C ALA A 258 10.33 -7.55 11.25
N ALA A 259 11.55 -7.70 10.73
CA ALA A 259 12.40 -8.87 10.95
C ALA A 259 12.82 -9.07 12.42
N ALA A 260 12.82 -8.01 13.23
CA ALA A 260 13.03 -8.10 14.67
C ALA A 260 11.92 -8.87 15.40
N HIS A 261 10.72 -9.02 14.80
CA HIS A 261 9.55 -9.63 15.41
C HIS A 261 8.92 -10.76 14.57
N ASN A 262 9.29 -10.87 13.30
CA ASN A 262 8.75 -11.85 12.37
C ASN A 262 9.89 -12.46 11.53
N LYS A 263 10.11 -13.77 11.67
CA LYS A 263 11.18 -14.49 10.95
C LYS A 263 10.84 -14.73 9.47
N GLN A 264 9.60 -14.54 9.06
CA GLN A 264 9.12 -14.73 7.68
C GLN A 264 9.15 -13.41 6.90
N CYS A 265 10.23 -12.62 7.05
CA CYS A 265 10.46 -11.38 6.34
C CYS A 265 11.60 -11.56 5.34
N TYR A 266 11.35 -11.15 4.10
CA TYR A 266 12.28 -11.25 2.97
C TYR A 266 12.51 -9.87 2.38
N PHE A 267 13.77 -9.56 2.06
CA PHE A 267 14.14 -8.25 1.52
C PHE A 267 14.93 -8.42 0.23
N VAL A 268 14.44 -7.81 -0.85
CA VAL A 268 15.07 -7.90 -2.17
C VAL A 268 15.24 -6.51 -2.77
N GLU A 269 16.47 -6.20 -3.16
CA GLU A 269 16.84 -4.94 -3.81
C GLU A 269 16.97 -5.12 -5.33
N PHE A 270 16.51 -4.09 -6.06
CA PHE A 270 16.62 -3.99 -7.50
C PHE A 270 17.47 -2.77 -7.86
N PRO A 271 18.73 -2.96 -8.30
CA PRO A 271 19.70 -1.87 -8.47
C PRO A 271 19.25 -0.77 -9.42
N SER A 272 18.49 -1.11 -10.47
CA SER A 272 18.00 -0.17 -11.49
C SER A 272 16.55 0.25 -11.29
N GLY A 273 15.87 -0.26 -10.24
CA GLY A 273 14.45 0.03 -9.99
C GLY A 273 14.25 1.44 -9.50
N MET A 274 13.38 2.19 -10.16
CA MET A 274 12.84 3.48 -9.74
C MET A 274 11.51 3.31 -9.01
N HIS A 275 10.86 4.41 -8.64
CA HIS A 275 9.61 4.35 -7.85
C HIS A 275 8.50 3.56 -8.52
N MET A 276 8.32 3.71 -9.83
CA MET A 276 7.18 3.17 -10.56
C MET A 276 7.52 2.00 -11.49
N ASP A 277 8.79 1.74 -11.76
CA ASP A 277 9.22 0.85 -12.83
C ASP A 277 10.04 -0.38 -12.39
N THR A 278 10.17 -0.62 -11.07
CA THR A 278 10.91 -1.77 -10.54
C THR A 278 10.46 -3.10 -11.15
N TRP A 279 9.16 -3.25 -11.43
CA TRP A 279 8.58 -4.43 -12.10
C TRP A 279 9.04 -4.58 -13.57
N LEU A 280 9.36 -3.46 -14.22
CA LEU A 280 9.82 -3.42 -15.61
C LEU A 280 11.34 -3.61 -15.68
N THR A 281 12.10 -2.79 -14.95
CA THR A 281 13.57 -2.81 -14.94
C THR A 281 14.13 -4.06 -14.26
N GLY A 282 13.40 -4.63 -13.28
CA GLY A 282 13.73 -5.89 -12.63
C GLY A 282 13.47 -7.15 -13.47
N GLY A 283 12.66 -6.99 -14.53
CA GLY A 283 12.38 -8.05 -15.51
C GLY A 283 11.94 -9.38 -14.89
N ASP A 284 12.42 -10.49 -15.42
CA ASP A 284 12.04 -11.83 -14.93
C ASP A 284 12.48 -12.10 -13.49
N ARG A 285 13.54 -11.46 -13.00
CA ARG A 285 13.97 -11.61 -11.61
C ARG A 285 12.92 -11.07 -10.65
N TYR A 286 12.29 -9.94 -10.98
CA TYR A 286 11.23 -9.34 -10.18
C TYR A 286 10.04 -10.31 -10.01
N TRP A 287 9.54 -10.83 -11.13
CA TRP A 287 8.37 -11.71 -11.12
C TRP A 287 8.68 -13.06 -10.47
N ARG A 288 9.87 -13.65 -10.73
CA ARG A 288 10.30 -14.89 -10.07
C ARG A 288 10.46 -14.74 -8.56
N THR A 289 10.91 -13.59 -8.09
CA THR A 289 10.99 -13.30 -6.64
C THR A 289 9.62 -13.36 -5.98
N ILE A 290 8.61 -12.72 -6.60
CA ILE A 290 7.25 -12.73 -6.07
C ILE A 290 6.63 -14.14 -6.19
N GLN A 291 6.79 -14.79 -7.33
CA GLN A 291 6.28 -16.15 -7.54
C GLN A 291 6.82 -17.12 -6.48
N HIS A 292 8.12 -17.14 -6.28
CA HIS A 292 8.75 -18.01 -5.28
C HIS A 292 8.26 -17.72 -3.85
N PHE A 293 8.12 -16.47 -3.48
CA PHE A 293 7.55 -16.07 -2.20
C PHE A 293 6.10 -16.58 -2.04
N MET A 294 5.27 -16.45 -3.08
CA MET A 294 3.89 -16.94 -3.06
C MET A 294 3.84 -18.48 -2.95
N GLU A 295 4.66 -19.20 -3.69
CA GLU A 295 4.75 -20.67 -3.65
C GLU A 295 5.12 -21.16 -2.24
N GLN A 296 6.08 -20.52 -1.59
CA GLN A 296 6.54 -20.90 -0.25
C GLN A 296 5.51 -20.64 0.85
N HIS A 297 4.72 -19.57 0.74
CA HIS A 297 3.95 -19.06 1.88
C HIS A 297 2.43 -19.10 1.69
N VAL A 298 1.95 -19.24 0.46
CA VAL A 298 0.52 -19.20 0.15
C VAL A 298 0.01 -20.59 -0.26
N SER A 299 0.72 -21.28 -1.16
CA SER A 299 0.30 -22.60 -1.67
C SER A 299 0.46 -23.75 -0.66
N GLY A 300 1.30 -23.59 0.38
CA GLY A 300 1.66 -24.64 1.34
C GLY A 300 0.70 -24.87 2.51
N ARG A 301 -0.30 -24.02 2.72
CA ARG A 301 -1.20 -24.14 3.90
C ARG A 301 -2.18 -25.32 3.87
N LYS A 302 -2.26 -26.09 2.77
CA LYS A 302 -3.18 -27.23 2.64
C LYS A 302 -2.69 -28.56 3.24
N HIS A 303 -1.44 -28.69 3.77
CA HIS A 303 -0.91 -30.00 4.17
C HIS A 303 -0.80 -30.28 5.68
N ASP A 304 -1.01 -29.31 6.57
CA ASP A 304 -0.86 -29.58 8.01
C ASP A 304 -2.13 -30.05 8.75
N GLY A 305 -3.26 -30.18 8.04
CA GLY A 305 -4.56 -30.52 8.64
C GLY A 305 -5.03 -31.98 8.54
N SER A 306 -4.29 -32.89 7.85
CA SER A 306 -4.81 -34.24 7.53
C SER A 306 -4.00 -35.44 8.03
N ASN A 307 -2.98 -35.25 8.86
CA ASN A 307 -2.13 -36.37 9.32
C ASN A 307 -2.16 -36.65 10.84
N SER A 308 -3.30 -36.44 11.49
CA SER A 308 -3.49 -36.89 12.88
C SER A 308 -4.84 -37.58 13.06
N ARG A 309 -5.04 -38.74 12.40
CA ARG A 309 -6.02 -39.78 12.81
C ARG A 309 -5.89 -41.00 11.91
N SER A 310 -4.94 -41.90 12.23
CA SER A 310 -5.08 -43.33 11.98
C SER A 310 -3.84 -44.09 12.53
N SER A 311 -3.80 -44.25 13.83
CA SER A 311 -3.02 -45.35 14.46
C SER A 311 -3.61 -45.55 15.86
N ASP A 312 -4.71 -46.33 15.92
CA ASP A 312 -5.06 -47.10 17.08
C ASP A 312 -6.33 -47.90 16.75
N SER A 313 -6.10 -49.12 16.29
CA SER A 313 -7.00 -50.28 16.50
C SER A 313 -6.50 -51.46 15.69
N GLN A 314 -5.58 -52.23 16.30
CA GLN A 314 -5.51 -53.68 16.11
C GLN A 314 -4.47 -54.26 17.08
N SER A 315 -4.93 -54.73 18.22
CA SER A 315 -4.38 -55.90 18.92
C SER A 315 -5.33 -56.26 20.07
N SER A 316 -6.15 -57.22 19.85
CA SER A 316 -6.51 -58.32 20.75
C SER A 316 -7.56 -59.20 20.08
#